data_26e8736d56d9fcef7f122f6a9e321637
#
_entry.id   26e8736d56d9fcef7f122f6a9e321637
#
_cell.length_a   1.000
_cell.length_b   1.000
_cell.length_c   1.000
_cell.angle_alpha   90.00
_cell.angle_beta   90.00
_cell.angle_gamma   90.00
#
_symmetry.space_group_name_H-M   'P 1'
#
loop_
_entity.id
_entity.type
_entity.pdbx_description
1 polymer ?
#
loop_
_entity_poly.entity_id
_entity_poly.type
_entity_poly.pdbx_seq_one_letter_code
_entity_poly.pdbx_strand_id
1 'polypeptide(L)'
;MGNEAIALGAIEAGVQVVTGYPGTPSTEALETIARYANRCGIYAEWSSNEKVALETAVGAAYSGAKALVTMKQVGLNVASDPLMSLSYIGVKGALVLLVADDPGPHSSQTEQDTRAFGHFANIPVLDPATPQEAYELTKLAFELSH
;
A
#
# COMPACT_ATOMS: atom_id res chain seq x y z
N MET A 1 -1.41 -15.75 6.29
CA MET A 1 -0.33 -14.83 6.71
C MET A 1 -0.84 -13.39 6.68
N GLY A 2 -0.12 -12.42 7.29
CA GLY A 2 -0.55 -11.02 7.32
C GLY A 2 -0.76 -10.42 5.93
N ASN A 3 0.19 -10.60 5.01
CA ASN A 3 0.09 -10.09 3.64
C ASN A 3 -1.12 -10.67 2.86
N GLU A 4 -1.46 -11.93 3.07
CA GLU A 4 -2.66 -12.54 2.48
C GLU A 4 -3.95 -11.95 3.07
N ALA A 5 -3.97 -11.68 4.36
CA ALA A 5 -5.10 -11.06 5.03
C ALA A 5 -5.33 -9.62 4.51
N ILE A 6 -4.25 -8.84 4.36
CA ILE A 6 -4.30 -7.51 3.74
C ILE A 6 -4.83 -7.59 2.30
N ALA A 7 -4.32 -8.54 1.51
CA ALA A 7 -4.75 -8.74 0.14
C ALA A 7 -6.26 -9.05 0.04
N LEU A 8 -6.76 -9.94 0.90
CA LEU A 8 -8.19 -10.27 0.98
C LEU A 8 -9.02 -9.07 1.42
N GLY A 9 -8.57 -8.32 2.42
CA GLY A 9 -9.22 -7.10 2.88
C GLY A 9 -9.33 -6.05 1.77
N ALA A 10 -8.26 -5.87 0.98
CA ALA A 10 -8.26 -4.95 -0.15
C ALA A 10 -9.23 -5.39 -1.27
N ILE A 11 -9.26 -6.69 -1.60
CA ILE A 11 -10.19 -7.23 -2.60
C ILE A 11 -11.63 -7.01 -2.16
N GLU A 12 -11.97 -7.29 -0.89
CA GLU A 12 -13.31 -7.08 -0.36
C GLU A 12 -13.68 -5.60 -0.24
N ALA A 13 -12.73 -4.72 0.03
CA ALA A 13 -12.94 -3.28 -0.01
C ALA A 13 -13.21 -2.74 -1.44
N GLY A 14 -13.05 -3.59 -2.45
CA GLY A 14 -13.29 -3.24 -3.85
C GLY A 14 -12.13 -2.48 -4.49
N VAL A 15 -10.88 -2.84 -4.15
CA VAL A 15 -9.69 -2.28 -4.80
C VAL A 15 -9.74 -2.52 -6.32
N GLN A 16 -9.39 -1.52 -7.10
CA GLN A 16 -9.45 -1.56 -8.56
C GLN A 16 -8.05 -1.53 -9.21
N VAL A 17 -7.11 -0.87 -8.54
CA VAL A 17 -5.74 -0.73 -9.03
C VAL A 17 -4.77 -1.08 -7.90
N VAL A 18 -3.83 -1.97 -8.17
CA VAL A 18 -2.79 -2.35 -7.23
C VAL A 18 -1.44 -2.26 -7.92
N THR A 19 -0.56 -1.47 -7.35
CA THR A 19 0.79 -1.27 -7.87
C THR A 19 1.82 -1.53 -6.77
N GLY A 20 3.04 -1.82 -7.14
CA GLY A 20 4.10 -2.03 -6.16
C GLY A 20 5.46 -2.20 -6.81
N TYR A 21 6.48 -2.26 -5.97
CA TYR A 21 7.81 -2.69 -6.36
C TYR A 21 8.23 -3.87 -5.47
N PRO A 22 8.80 -4.94 -6.05
CA PRO A 22 9.14 -6.15 -5.29
C PRO A 22 10.11 -5.85 -4.14
N GLY A 23 9.76 -6.30 -2.94
CA GLY A 23 10.61 -6.13 -1.76
C GLY A 23 10.05 -6.88 -0.55
N THR A 24 10.77 -7.87 -0.05
CA THR A 24 10.42 -8.55 1.20
C THR A 24 10.54 -7.57 2.37
N PRO A 25 9.49 -7.45 3.24
CA PRO A 25 8.40 -8.41 3.44
C PRO A 25 7.02 -7.99 2.84
N SER A 26 6.95 -7.14 1.80
CA SER A 26 5.67 -6.66 1.24
C SER A 26 5.19 -7.41 0.00
N THR A 27 6.06 -8.15 -0.68
CA THR A 27 5.84 -8.74 -2.01
C THR A 27 4.59 -9.61 -2.09
N GLU A 28 4.35 -10.46 -1.09
CA GLU A 28 3.27 -11.45 -1.10
C GLU A 28 1.86 -10.82 -1.11
N ALA A 29 1.72 -9.57 -0.70
CA ALA A 29 0.43 -8.89 -0.72
C ALA A 29 -0.03 -8.66 -2.18
N LEU A 30 0.83 -8.05 -3.02
CA LEU A 30 0.51 -7.84 -4.43
C LEU A 30 0.41 -9.17 -5.19
N GLU A 31 1.31 -10.13 -4.93
CA GLU A 31 1.25 -11.46 -5.55
C GLU A 31 -0.07 -12.18 -5.24
N THR A 32 -0.56 -12.06 -4.02
CA THR A 32 -1.86 -12.65 -3.64
C THR A 32 -2.99 -11.99 -4.41
N ILE A 33 -3.03 -10.66 -4.49
CA ILE A 33 -4.05 -9.95 -5.28
C ILE A 33 -3.97 -10.33 -6.76
N ALA A 34 -2.76 -10.43 -7.32
CA ALA A 34 -2.54 -10.76 -8.73
C ALA A 34 -3.16 -12.12 -9.12
N ARG A 35 -3.19 -13.10 -8.20
CA ARG A 35 -3.84 -14.41 -8.43
C ARG A 35 -5.36 -14.27 -8.65
N TYR A 36 -5.98 -13.26 -8.08
CA TYR A 36 -7.43 -13.00 -8.19
C TYR A 36 -7.76 -11.86 -9.17
N ALA A 37 -6.77 -11.12 -9.65
CA ALA A 37 -6.94 -9.89 -10.41
C ALA A 37 -7.89 -10.04 -11.61
N ASN A 38 -7.65 -11.04 -12.46
CA ASN A 38 -8.50 -11.30 -13.63
C ASN A 38 -9.96 -11.63 -13.27
N ARG A 39 -10.18 -12.35 -12.15
CA ARG A 39 -11.54 -12.74 -11.71
C ARG A 39 -12.31 -11.59 -11.08
N CYS A 40 -11.58 -10.67 -10.45
CA CYS A 40 -12.15 -9.54 -9.71
C CYS A 40 -12.12 -8.23 -10.53
N GLY A 41 -11.58 -8.24 -11.75
CA GLY A 41 -11.46 -7.03 -12.58
C GLY A 41 -10.46 -6.00 -12.02
N ILE A 42 -9.42 -6.46 -11.33
CA ILE A 42 -8.40 -5.63 -10.70
C ILE A 42 -7.22 -5.47 -11.66
N TYR A 43 -6.76 -4.24 -11.87
CA TYR A 43 -5.47 -3.99 -12.50
C TYR A 43 -4.36 -4.15 -11.47
N ALA A 44 -3.42 -5.06 -11.70
CA ALA A 44 -2.29 -5.31 -10.82
C ALA A 44 -0.97 -5.31 -11.61
N GLU A 45 0.01 -4.51 -11.19
CA GLU A 45 1.31 -4.45 -11.86
C GLU A 45 2.48 -4.27 -10.91
N TRP A 46 3.63 -4.79 -11.30
CA TRP A 46 4.93 -4.40 -10.77
C TRP A 46 5.46 -3.20 -11.55
N SER A 47 5.70 -2.11 -10.86
CA SER A 47 6.27 -0.88 -11.43
C SER A 47 7.80 -0.92 -11.45
N SER A 48 8.43 0.00 -12.17
CA SER A 48 9.90 0.07 -12.27
C SER A 48 10.61 0.50 -10.99
N ASN A 49 9.92 1.21 -10.10
CA ASN A 49 10.32 1.55 -8.73
C ASN A 49 9.10 2.03 -7.91
N GLU A 50 9.31 2.31 -6.63
CA GLU A 50 8.24 2.67 -5.70
C GLU A 50 7.64 4.05 -5.97
N LYS A 51 8.43 5.01 -6.46
CA LYS A 51 7.91 6.32 -6.87
C LYS A 51 6.92 6.16 -8.02
N VAL A 52 7.27 5.43 -9.06
CA VAL A 52 6.37 5.15 -10.19
C VAL A 52 5.14 4.36 -9.74
N ALA A 53 5.31 3.38 -8.83
CA ALA A 53 4.19 2.64 -8.27
C ALA A 53 3.19 3.58 -7.58
N LEU A 54 3.67 4.49 -6.73
CA LEU A 54 2.80 5.44 -6.04
C LEU A 54 2.15 6.42 -7.02
N GLU A 55 2.91 6.99 -7.95
CA GLU A 55 2.37 7.95 -8.94
C GLU A 55 1.29 7.32 -9.83
N THR A 56 1.45 6.06 -10.23
CA THR A 56 0.43 5.31 -10.99
C THR A 56 -0.86 5.14 -10.17
N ALA A 57 -0.73 4.74 -8.92
CA ALA A 57 -1.88 4.59 -8.02
C ALA A 57 -2.55 5.95 -7.71
N VAL A 58 -1.78 7.02 -7.55
CA VAL A 58 -2.28 8.39 -7.38
C VAL A 58 -3.12 8.81 -8.59
N GLY A 59 -2.64 8.56 -9.81
CA GLY A 59 -3.40 8.83 -11.03
C GLY A 59 -4.74 8.10 -11.06
N ALA A 60 -4.76 6.83 -10.65
CA ALA A 60 -5.99 6.05 -10.52
C ALA A 60 -6.93 6.65 -9.45
N ALA A 61 -6.40 6.99 -8.27
CA ALA A 61 -7.18 7.58 -7.19
C ALA A 61 -7.73 8.98 -7.52
N TYR A 62 -7.00 9.78 -8.28
CA TYR A 62 -7.50 11.05 -8.80
C TYR A 62 -8.68 10.86 -9.78
N SER A 63 -8.68 9.75 -10.52
CA SER A 63 -9.79 9.38 -11.40
C SER A 63 -11.01 8.81 -10.65
N GLY A 64 -10.92 8.64 -9.34
CA GLY A 64 -11.99 8.12 -8.48
C GLY A 64 -11.90 6.61 -8.19
N ALA A 65 -10.82 5.94 -8.60
CA ALA A 65 -10.62 4.53 -8.29
C ALA A 65 -10.14 4.31 -6.84
N LYS A 66 -10.36 3.10 -6.33
CA LYS A 66 -9.72 2.60 -5.11
C LYS A 66 -8.39 1.95 -5.48
N ALA A 67 -7.28 2.48 -4.96
CA ALA A 67 -5.94 2.01 -5.27
C ALA A 67 -5.18 1.55 -4.02
N LEU A 68 -4.33 0.54 -4.18
CA LEU A 68 -3.39 0.05 -3.18
C LEU A 68 -1.98 0.10 -3.75
N VAL A 69 -1.03 0.60 -2.96
CA VAL A 69 0.40 0.52 -3.29
C VAL A 69 1.12 -0.33 -2.26
N THR A 70 1.99 -1.22 -2.71
CA THR A 70 2.76 -2.09 -1.81
C THR A 70 4.26 -1.82 -1.94
N MET A 71 4.92 -1.65 -0.81
CA MET A 71 6.37 -1.44 -0.76
C MET A 71 6.93 -1.82 0.61
N LYS A 72 8.24 -1.99 0.70
CA LYS A 72 8.92 -2.07 1.98
C LYS A 72 9.42 -0.69 2.45
N GLN A 73 9.96 -0.62 3.67
CA GLN A 73 10.40 0.62 4.31
C GLN A 73 11.33 1.49 3.43
N VAL A 74 12.35 0.89 2.79
CA VAL A 74 13.27 1.66 1.95
C VAL A 74 12.60 2.17 0.67
N GLY A 75 11.55 1.51 0.21
CA GLY A 75 10.73 1.96 -0.90
C GLY A 75 9.93 3.22 -0.55
N LEU A 76 9.50 3.36 0.69
CA LEU A 76 8.84 4.58 1.16
C LEU A 76 9.76 5.79 1.08
N ASN A 77 11.07 5.61 1.30
CA ASN A 77 12.05 6.69 1.10
C ASN A 77 12.07 7.16 -0.37
N VAL A 78 12.02 6.23 -1.32
CA VAL A 78 11.96 6.54 -2.75
C VAL A 78 10.64 7.21 -3.12
N ALA A 79 9.52 6.78 -2.53
CA ALA A 79 8.18 7.30 -2.79
C ALA A 79 7.83 8.54 -1.94
N SER A 80 8.75 9.05 -1.11
CA SER A 80 8.45 10.15 -0.19
C SER A 80 8.06 11.45 -0.90
N ASP A 81 8.68 11.77 -2.02
CA ASP A 81 8.35 12.97 -2.81
C ASP A 81 6.87 12.99 -3.27
N PRO A 82 6.36 11.99 -4.02
CA PRO A 82 4.95 11.99 -4.36
C PRO A 82 4.03 11.83 -3.15
N LEU A 83 4.46 11.13 -2.07
CA LEU A 83 3.68 11.02 -0.86
C LEU A 83 3.42 12.38 -0.19
N MET A 84 4.46 13.22 -0.07
CA MET A 84 4.33 14.55 0.53
C MET A 84 3.42 15.46 -0.32
N SER A 85 3.53 15.38 -1.64
CA SER A 85 2.63 16.12 -2.54
C SER A 85 1.17 15.63 -2.42
N LEU A 86 0.99 14.32 -2.39
CA LEU A 86 -0.31 13.67 -2.25
C LEU A 86 -1.02 14.05 -0.93
N SER A 87 -0.29 14.02 0.18
CA SER A 87 -0.85 14.33 1.50
C SER A 87 -1.40 15.76 1.60
N TYR A 88 -0.88 16.68 0.78
CA TYR A 88 -1.37 18.05 0.68
C TYR A 88 -2.57 18.19 -0.26
N ILE A 89 -2.58 17.46 -1.37
CA ILE A 89 -3.62 17.58 -2.42
C ILE A 89 -4.84 16.71 -2.09
N GLY A 90 -4.64 15.54 -1.51
CA GLY A 90 -5.67 14.51 -1.30
C GLY A 90 -6.00 13.73 -2.56
N VAL A 91 -7.02 12.89 -2.50
CA VAL A 91 -7.51 12.05 -3.60
C VAL A 91 -9.04 12.19 -3.76
N LYS A 92 -9.55 11.78 -4.92
CA LYS A 92 -11.00 11.74 -5.18
C LYS A 92 -11.59 10.35 -4.89
N GLY A 93 -10.85 9.31 -5.18
CA GLY A 93 -11.18 7.94 -4.82
C GLY A 93 -10.60 7.58 -3.45
N ALA A 94 -10.00 6.41 -3.35
CA ALA A 94 -9.27 6.02 -2.15
C ALA A 94 -7.86 5.52 -2.50
N LEU A 95 -6.89 5.84 -1.66
CA LEU A 95 -5.52 5.37 -1.81
C LEU A 95 -4.98 4.87 -0.47
N VAL A 96 -4.57 3.61 -0.45
CA VAL A 96 -3.94 2.97 0.70
C VAL A 96 -2.51 2.58 0.35
N LEU A 97 -1.58 2.87 1.27
CA LEU A 97 -0.21 2.42 1.16
C LEU A 97 0.03 1.28 2.16
N LEU A 98 0.43 0.12 1.66
CA LEU A 98 0.98 -0.94 2.47
C LEU A 98 2.49 -0.77 2.52
N VAL A 99 3.01 -0.41 3.68
CA VAL A 99 4.45 -0.33 3.92
C VAL A 99 4.83 -1.40 4.94
N ALA A 100 5.69 -2.32 4.54
CA ALA A 100 6.14 -3.40 5.42
C ALA A 100 7.56 -3.11 5.92
N ASP A 101 7.69 -2.91 7.23
CA ASP A 101 8.97 -2.75 7.89
C ASP A 101 9.67 -4.11 8.09
N ASP A 102 10.98 -4.09 8.22
CA ASP A 102 11.83 -5.27 8.43
C ASP A 102 12.71 -5.04 9.67
N PRO A 103 12.13 -5.10 10.90
CA PRO A 103 12.87 -4.88 12.14
C PRO A 103 13.96 -5.95 12.34
N GLY A 104 15.18 -5.49 12.68
CA GLY A 104 16.35 -6.35 12.68
C GLY A 104 16.65 -6.87 11.27
N PRO A 105 17.08 -6.04 10.32
CA PRO A 105 16.89 -6.24 8.88
C PRO A 105 17.38 -7.60 8.39
N HIS A 106 16.43 -8.43 7.94
CA HIS A 106 16.73 -9.75 7.38
C HIS A 106 16.96 -9.71 5.88
N SER A 107 16.23 -8.83 5.17
CA SER A 107 16.33 -8.66 3.71
C SER A 107 16.44 -7.19 3.27
N SER A 108 16.51 -6.27 4.20
CA SER A 108 16.62 -4.83 3.94
C SER A 108 18.02 -4.30 4.32
N GLN A 109 18.42 -3.20 3.70
CA GLN A 109 19.73 -2.56 3.94
C GLN A 109 19.78 -1.82 5.28
N THR A 110 18.63 -1.39 5.77
CA THR A 110 18.47 -0.58 6.98
C THR A 110 17.26 -1.03 7.77
N GLU A 111 17.14 -0.55 9.00
CA GLU A 111 15.96 -0.66 9.82
C GLU A 111 15.32 0.73 9.94
N GLN A 112 13.99 0.80 9.77
CA GLN A 112 13.22 2.02 9.91
C GLN A 112 11.89 1.73 10.59
N ASP A 113 11.40 2.70 11.36
CA ASP A 113 10.01 2.75 11.80
C ASP A 113 9.24 3.71 10.90
N THR A 114 8.59 3.16 9.87
CA THR A 114 7.88 3.96 8.87
C THR A 114 6.59 4.61 9.41
N ARG A 115 6.13 4.26 10.61
CA ARG A 115 5.01 4.94 11.27
C ARG A 115 5.29 6.43 11.46
N ALA A 116 6.56 6.81 11.61
CA ALA A 116 6.98 8.20 11.68
C ALA A 116 6.61 9.02 10.43
N PHE A 117 6.56 8.39 9.25
CA PHE A 117 6.10 9.05 8.02
C PHE A 117 4.64 9.51 8.10
N GLY A 118 3.78 8.75 8.76
CA GLY A 118 2.39 9.16 8.96
C GLY A 118 2.28 10.47 9.72
N HIS A 119 3.06 10.62 10.79
CA HIS A 119 3.13 11.86 11.53
C HIS A 119 3.71 13.02 10.70
N PHE A 120 4.80 12.76 9.98
CA PHE A 120 5.45 13.76 9.13
C PHE A 120 4.59 14.21 7.95
N ALA A 121 3.89 13.28 7.30
CA ALA A 121 2.99 13.56 6.20
C ALA A 121 1.56 13.97 6.63
N ASN A 122 1.27 13.92 7.93
CA ASN A 122 -0.07 14.20 8.49
C ASN A 122 -1.17 13.29 7.89
N ILE A 123 -0.86 12.00 7.77
CA ILE A 123 -1.78 10.97 7.27
C ILE A 123 -2.01 9.90 8.34
N PRO A 124 -3.20 9.26 8.40
CA PRO A 124 -3.46 8.16 9.32
C PRO A 124 -2.52 6.98 9.10
N VAL A 125 -2.10 6.34 10.18
CA VAL A 125 -1.35 5.07 10.15
C VAL A 125 -2.13 4.02 10.94
N LEU A 126 -2.30 2.85 10.34
CA LEU A 126 -2.89 1.68 10.96
C LEU A 126 -1.80 0.60 11.10
N ASP A 127 -1.67 0.04 12.29
CA ASP A 127 -0.60 -0.90 12.65
C ASP A 127 -1.20 -2.19 13.24
N PRO A 128 -1.57 -3.18 12.40
CA PRO A 128 -2.22 -4.40 12.85
C PRO A 128 -1.24 -5.32 13.58
N ALA A 129 -1.68 -5.91 14.70
CA ALA A 129 -0.91 -6.89 15.46
C ALA A 129 -1.21 -8.34 15.06
N THR A 130 -2.33 -8.60 14.40
CA THR A 130 -2.76 -9.94 14.00
C THR A 130 -3.22 -9.98 12.54
N PRO A 131 -3.22 -11.16 11.87
CA PRO A 131 -3.79 -11.27 10.53
C PRO A 131 -5.27 -10.88 10.44
N GLN A 132 -6.06 -11.12 11.49
CA GLN A 132 -7.45 -10.68 11.53
C GLN A 132 -7.56 -9.15 11.53
N GLU A 133 -6.78 -8.49 12.39
CA GLU A 133 -6.71 -7.02 12.39
C GLU A 133 -6.19 -6.49 11.06
N ALA A 134 -5.19 -7.12 10.45
CA ALA A 134 -4.66 -6.71 9.16
C ALA A 134 -5.76 -6.70 8.07
N TYR A 135 -6.62 -7.71 8.06
CA TYR A 135 -7.76 -7.78 7.16
C TYR A 135 -8.79 -6.67 7.44
N GLU A 136 -9.18 -6.49 8.71
CA GLU A 136 -10.21 -5.52 9.10
C GLU A 136 -9.71 -4.07 8.92
N LEU A 137 -8.49 -3.79 9.36
CA LEU A 137 -7.88 -2.46 9.22
C LEU A 137 -7.59 -2.09 7.76
N THR A 138 -7.33 -3.05 6.89
CA THR A 138 -7.21 -2.76 5.45
C THR A 138 -8.53 -2.25 4.88
N LYS A 139 -9.65 -2.86 5.24
CA LYS A 139 -10.99 -2.39 4.82
C LYS A 139 -11.26 -0.99 5.37
N LEU A 140 -11.00 -0.78 6.65
CA LEU A 140 -11.14 0.52 7.29
C LEU A 140 -10.24 1.59 6.63
N ALA A 141 -9.01 1.24 6.22
CA ALA A 141 -8.12 2.17 5.54
C ALA A 141 -8.74 2.73 4.25
N PHE A 142 -9.42 1.90 3.46
CA PHE A 142 -10.13 2.34 2.27
C PHE A 142 -11.34 3.22 2.58
N GLU A 143 -12.03 2.98 3.69
CA GLU A 143 -13.14 3.82 4.14
C GLU A 143 -12.64 5.20 4.61
N LEU A 144 -11.53 5.24 5.35
CA LEU A 144 -10.92 6.50 5.84
C LEU A 144 -10.29 7.34 4.73
N SER A 145 -9.84 6.70 3.65
CA SER A 145 -9.18 7.37 2.53
C SER A 145 -10.14 7.90 1.48
N HIS A 146 -11.42 7.55 1.53
CA HIS A 146 -12.44 7.92 0.52
C HIS A 146 -13.09 9.27 0.74
#